data_f4b3dac19e5a8d13e88b4c90eff363a2
#
_entry.id   f4b3dac19e5a8d13e88b4c90eff363a2
#
_cell.length_a   1.000
_cell.length_b   1.000
_cell.length_c   1.000
_cell.angle_alpha   90.00
_cell.angle_beta   90.00
_cell.angle_gamma   90.00
#
_symmetry.space_group_name_H-M   'P 1'
#
loop_
_entity.id
_entity.type
_entity.pdbx_description
1 polymer ?
#
loop_
_entity_poly.entity_id
_entity_poly.type
_entity_poly.pdbx_seq_one_letter_code
_entity_poly.pdbx_strand_id
1 'polypeptide(L)'
;MGMKEAYQKKLQAQLDEWNAEIEQLKAKADKAEAEAQLEHYKKIEELRTMQDEARAKLNELEQASDKAWEDLKAGLDSAWDSLSSAMRSAKEQFK
;
A
#
# COMPACT_ATOMS: atom_id res chain seq x y z
N MET A 1 -4.53 -25.28 5.81
CA MET A 1 -4.33 -23.90 5.29
C MET A 1 -3.49 -23.94 4.03
N GLY A 2 -3.98 -23.29 2.99
CA GLY A 2 -3.27 -23.26 1.72
C GLY A 2 -2.26 -22.14 1.64
N MET A 3 -1.35 -22.23 0.67
CA MET A 3 -0.36 -21.18 0.41
C MET A 3 -1.02 -19.86 0.05
N LYS A 4 -2.17 -19.93 -0.65
CA LYS A 4 -2.95 -18.76 -1.00
C LYS A 4 -3.37 -17.95 0.24
N GLU A 5 -3.89 -18.64 1.25
CA GLU A 5 -4.35 -17.99 2.48
C GLU A 5 -3.20 -17.36 3.24
N ALA A 6 -2.05 -18.03 3.31
CA ALA A 6 -0.86 -17.49 3.97
C ALA A 6 -0.36 -16.25 3.25
N TYR A 7 -0.34 -16.28 1.91
CA TYR A 7 0.06 -15.17 1.07
C TYR A 7 -0.89 -13.98 1.26
N GLN A 8 -2.19 -14.26 1.25
CA GLN A 8 -3.22 -13.26 1.43
C GLN A 8 -3.10 -12.55 2.78
N LYS A 9 -2.86 -13.32 3.85
CA LYS A 9 -2.66 -12.74 5.19
C LYS A 9 -1.44 -11.85 5.26
N LYS A 10 -0.36 -12.25 4.58
CA LYS A 10 0.86 -11.45 4.52
C LYS A 10 0.61 -10.10 3.86
N LEU A 11 -0.09 -10.11 2.72
CA LEU A 11 -0.40 -8.89 1.99
C LEU A 11 -1.33 -7.98 2.78
N GLN A 12 -2.34 -8.57 3.43
CA GLN A 12 -3.27 -7.79 4.25
C GLN A 12 -2.55 -7.13 5.43
N ALA A 13 -1.66 -7.86 6.08
CA ALA A 13 -0.88 -7.32 7.20
C ALA A 13 -0.01 -6.14 6.74
N GLN A 14 0.58 -6.23 5.55
CA GLN A 14 1.37 -5.14 4.99
C GLN A 14 0.51 -3.91 4.67
N LEU A 15 -0.69 -4.12 4.14
CA LEU A 15 -1.62 -3.01 3.88
C LEU A 15 -2.01 -2.31 5.18
N ASP A 16 -2.27 -3.07 6.22
CA ASP A 16 -2.62 -2.51 7.53
C ASP A 16 -1.46 -1.69 8.10
N GLU A 17 -0.24 -2.20 7.97
CA GLU A 17 0.96 -1.49 8.39
C GLU A 17 1.14 -0.19 7.62
N TRP A 18 0.99 -0.23 6.30
CA TRP A 18 1.11 0.96 5.46
C TRP A 18 0.01 1.98 5.76
N ASN A 19 -1.19 1.51 6.07
CA ASN A 19 -2.27 2.42 6.46
C ASN A 19 -1.89 3.21 7.71
N ALA A 20 -1.31 2.54 8.71
CA ALA A 20 -0.83 3.21 9.92
C ALA A 20 0.30 4.19 9.60
N GLU A 21 1.22 3.81 8.71
CA GLU A 21 2.32 4.68 8.29
C GLU A 21 1.83 5.92 7.54
N ILE A 22 0.82 5.76 6.68
CA ILE A 22 0.22 6.88 5.95
C ILE A 22 -0.43 7.86 6.94
N GLU A 23 -1.09 7.34 7.98
CA GLU A 23 -1.66 8.20 9.03
C GLU A 23 -0.57 8.99 9.76
N GLN A 24 0.58 8.37 10.01
CA GLN A 24 1.72 9.08 10.61
C GLN A 24 2.26 10.16 9.68
N LEU A 25 2.34 9.87 8.39
CA LEU A 25 2.78 10.85 7.41
C LEU A 25 1.82 12.03 7.32
N LYS A 26 0.53 11.76 7.42
CA LYS A 26 -0.49 12.80 7.43
C LYS A 26 -0.33 13.71 8.64
N ALA A 27 -0.06 13.13 9.81
CA ALA A 27 0.20 13.92 11.03
C ALA A 27 1.41 14.83 10.85
N LYS A 28 2.47 14.33 10.21
CA LYS A 28 3.65 15.15 9.91
C LYS A 28 3.33 16.26 8.92
N ALA A 29 2.52 15.95 7.90
CA ALA A 29 2.09 16.93 6.91
C ALA A 29 1.28 18.07 7.55
N ASP A 30 0.41 17.72 8.50
CA ASP A 30 -0.41 18.72 9.21
C ASP A 30 0.43 19.70 9.99
N LYS A 31 1.64 19.33 10.37
CA LYS A 31 2.57 20.19 11.11
C LYS A 31 3.57 20.93 10.23
N ALA A 32 3.58 20.63 8.93
CA ALA A 32 4.51 21.24 8.00
C ALA A 32 4.09 22.67 7.63
N GLU A 33 5.04 23.43 7.09
CA GLU A 33 4.75 24.76 6.57
C GLU A 33 3.82 24.67 5.36
N ALA A 34 3.07 25.74 5.10
CA ALA A 34 2.00 25.74 4.09
C ALA A 34 2.45 25.22 2.73
N GLU A 35 3.60 25.64 2.25
CA GLU A 35 4.09 25.21 0.93
C GLU A 35 4.44 23.71 0.91
N ALA A 36 5.14 23.25 1.93
CA ALA A 36 5.49 21.85 2.08
C ALA A 36 4.25 21.01 2.32
N GLN A 37 3.27 21.55 3.04
CA GLN A 37 2.03 20.88 3.36
C GLN A 37 1.26 20.47 2.11
N LEU A 38 1.18 21.34 1.11
CA LEU A 38 0.49 21.01 -0.14
C LEU A 38 1.14 19.86 -0.87
N GLU A 39 2.46 19.83 -0.93
CA GLU A 39 3.19 18.74 -1.57
C GLU A 39 3.04 17.44 -0.81
N HIS A 40 3.07 17.52 0.53
CA HIS A 40 2.90 16.35 1.38
C HIS A 40 1.50 15.74 1.23
N TYR A 41 0.46 16.56 1.21
CA TYR A 41 -0.90 16.07 1.02
C TYR A 41 -1.08 15.42 -0.36
N LYS A 42 -0.45 15.99 -1.37
CA LYS A 42 -0.49 15.43 -2.71
C LYS A 42 0.14 14.03 -2.74
N LYS A 43 1.29 13.90 -2.06
CA LYS A 43 1.97 12.61 -1.97
C LYS A 43 1.15 11.58 -1.20
N ILE A 44 0.50 12.01 -0.12
CA ILE A 44 -0.38 11.15 0.66
C ILE A 44 -1.54 10.66 -0.20
N GLU A 45 -2.12 11.54 -1.01
CA GLU A 45 -3.22 11.18 -1.91
C GLU A 45 -2.77 10.12 -2.92
N GLU A 46 -1.57 10.27 -3.47
CA GLU A 46 -1.00 9.27 -4.37
C GLU A 46 -0.84 7.92 -3.69
N LEU A 47 -0.34 7.92 -2.45
CA LEU A 47 -0.16 6.70 -1.67
C LEU A 47 -1.50 6.02 -1.39
N ARG A 48 -2.53 6.79 -1.06
CA ARG A 48 -3.86 6.25 -0.81
C ARG A 48 -4.47 5.65 -2.07
N THR A 49 -4.24 6.25 -3.22
CA THR A 49 -4.69 5.72 -4.49
C THR A 49 -4.01 4.37 -4.78
N MET A 50 -2.71 4.30 -4.55
CA MET A 50 -1.97 3.04 -4.70
C MET A 50 -2.46 1.98 -3.72
N GLN A 51 -2.75 2.39 -2.50
CA GLN A 51 -3.29 1.50 -1.46
C GLN A 51 -4.66 0.94 -1.87
N ASP A 52 -5.52 1.79 -2.40
CA ASP A 52 -6.86 1.37 -2.86
C ASP A 52 -6.76 0.39 -4.01
N GLU A 53 -5.86 0.64 -4.96
CA GLU A 53 -5.62 -0.26 -6.08
C GLU A 53 -5.08 -1.61 -5.60
N ALA A 54 -4.16 -1.58 -4.65
CA ALA A 54 -3.60 -2.79 -4.06
C ALA A 54 -4.69 -3.59 -3.34
N ARG A 55 -5.56 -2.92 -2.62
CA ARG A 55 -6.67 -3.56 -1.91
C ARG A 55 -7.65 -4.21 -2.90
N ALA A 56 -7.93 -3.55 -4.01
CA ALA A 56 -8.80 -4.11 -5.05
C ALA A 56 -8.19 -5.39 -5.61
N LYS A 57 -6.89 -5.40 -5.85
CA LYS A 57 -6.19 -6.60 -6.33
C LYS A 57 -6.21 -7.72 -5.30
N LEU A 58 -6.08 -7.38 -4.03
CA LEU A 58 -6.17 -8.37 -2.95
C LEU A 58 -7.56 -8.99 -2.89
N ASN A 59 -8.60 -8.19 -3.10
CA ASN A 59 -9.97 -8.70 -3.16
C ASN A 59 -10.16 -9.67 -4.32
N GLU A 60 -9.53 -9.40 -5.47
CA GLU A 60 -9.55 -10.33 -6.60
C GLU A 60 -8.90 -11.66 -6.22
N LEU A 61 -7.79 -11.59 -5.49
CA LEU A 61 -7.11 -12.79 -5.01
C LEU A 61 -8.01 -13.61 -4.10
N GLU A 62 -8.74 -12.96 -3.19
CA GLU A 62 -9.65 -13.64 -2.27
C GLU A 62 -10.70 -14.46 -3.00
N GLN A 63 -11.15 -13.96 -4.14
CA GLN A 63 -12.21 -14.61 -4.94
C GLN A 63 -11.67 -15.58 -5.98
N ALA A 64 -10.35 -15.63 -6.14
CA ALA A 64 -9.73 -16.50 -7.14
C ALA A 64 -9.71 -17.96 -6.69
N SER A 65 -9.80 -18.85 -7.67
CA SER A 65 -9.66 -20.29 -7.41
C SER A 65 -8.21 -20.62 -7.07
N ASP A 66 -7.97 -21.82 -6.55
CA ASP A 66 -6.62 -22.27 -6.19
C ASP A 66 -5.66 -22.30 -7.38
N LYS A 67 -6.17 -22.38 -8.59
CA LYS A 67 -5.35 -22.32 -9.80
C LYS A 67 -5.11 -20.88 -10.25
N ALA A 68 -6.14 -20.05 -10.13
CA ALA A 68 -6.08 -18.67 -10.64
C ALA A 68 -5.18 -17.76 -9.80
N TRP A 69 -5.02 -18.02 -8.49
CA TRP A 69 -4.22 -17.14 -7.64
C TRP A 69 -2.74 -17.12 -8.04
N GLU A 70 -2.22 -18.23 -8.57
CA GLU A 70 -0.83 -18.27 -9.02
C GLU A 70 -0.60 -17.29 -10.17
N ASP A 71 -1.60 -17.13 -11.04
CA ASP A 71 -1.52 -16.18 -12.15
C ASP A 71 -1.58 -14.74 -11.66
N LEU A 72 -2.30 -14.51 -10.56
CA LEU A 72 -2.43 -13.16 -9.98
C LEU A 72 -1.22 -12.77 -9.14
N LYS A 73 -0.47 -13.74 -8.66
CA LYS A 73 0.62 -13.51 -7.72
C LYS A 73 1.69 -12.54 -8.26
N ALA A 74 2.11 -12.70 -9.51
CA ALA A 74 3.12 -11.83 -10.09
C ALA A 74 2.68 -10.37 -10.12
N GLY A 75 1.44 -10.11 -10.49
CA GLY A 75 0.87 -8.75 -10.50
C GLY A 75 0.75 -8.18 -9.09
N LEU A 76 0.38 -9.03 -8.12
CA LEU A 76 0.29 -8.62 -6.72
C LEU A 76 1.67 -8.28 -6.16
N ASP A 77 2.67 -9.14 -6.40
CA ASP A 77 4.03 -8.89 -5.94
C ASP A 77 4.56 -7.56 -6.50
N SER A 78 4.29 -7.29 -7.78
CA SER A 78 4.69 -6.05 -8.43
C SER A 78 4.01 -4.84 -7.80
N ALA A 79 2.70 -4.94 -7.53
CA ALA A 79 1.96 -3.85 -6.89
C ALA A 79 2.47 -3.56 -5.48
N TRP A 80 2.74 -4.62 -4.70
CA TRP A 80 3.27 -4.46 -3.34
C TRP A 80 4.68 -3.88 -3.34
N ASP A 81 5.53 -4.29 -4.27
CA ASP A 81 6.88 -3.72 -4.42
C ASP A 81 6.82 -2.23 -4.77
N SER A 82 5.92 -1.85 -5.68
CA SER A 82 5.73 -0.45 -6.06
C SER A 82 5.26 0.39 -4.87
N LEU A 83 4.30 -0.12 -4.12
CA LEU A 83 3.78 0.58 -2.95
C LEU A 83 4.84 0.66 -1.85
N SER A 84 5.60 -0.40 -1.64
CA SER A 84 6.71 -0.41 -0.68
C SER A 84 7.74 0.67 -1.01
N SER A 85 8.12 0.77 -2.28
CA SER A 85 9.06 1.80 -2.73
C SER A 85 8.51 3.20 -2.55
N ALA A 86 7.22 3.39 -2.87
CA ALA A 86 6.56 4.69 -2.71
C ALA A 86 6.49 5.10 -1.23
N MET A 87 6.20 4.14 -0.34
CA MET A 87 6.17 4.39 1.10
C MET A 87 7.55 4.79 1.63
N ARG A 88 8.59 4.10 1.19
CA ARG A 88 9.95 4.41 1.60
C ARG A 88 10.36 5.81 1.15
N SER A 89 10.05 6.14 -0.09
CA SER A 89 10.33 7.47 -0.65
C SER A 89 9.61 8.57 0.13
N ALA A 90 8.34 8.33 0.44
CA ALA A 90 7.54 9.30 1.20
C ALA A 90 8.11 9.53 2.61
N LYS A 91 8.54 8.47 3.29
CA LYS A 91 9.14 8.58 4.62
C LYS A 91 10.39 9.44 4.59
N GLU A 92 11.19 9.34 3.53
CA GLU A 92 12.39 10.16 3.37
C GLU A 92 12.04 11.62 3.11
N GLN A 93 10.98 11.87 2.32
CA GLN A 93 10.56 13.23 2.00
C GLN A 93 9.93 13.95 3.18
N PHE A 94 9.34 13.21 4.11
CA PHE A 94 8.61 13.79 5.25
C PHE A 94 9.46 13.90 6.51
N LYS A 95 10.75 13.89 6.39
CA LYS A 95 11.65 14.05 7.54
C LYS A 95 11.64 15.46 8.12
#